data_5b627431f1b16ac9f7c16d334c1b2205
#
_entry.id   5b627431f1b16ac9f7c16d334c1b2205
#
_cell.length_a   1.000
_cell.length_b   1.000
_cell.length_c   1.000
_cell.angle_alpha   90.00
_cell.angle_beta   90.00
_cell.angle_gamma   90.00
#
_symmetry.space_group_name_H-M   'P 1'
#
loop_
_entity.id
_entity.type
_entity.pdbx_description
1 polymer ?
#
loop_
_entity_poly.entity_id
_entity_poly.type
_entity_poly.pdbx_seq_one_letter_code
_entity_poly.pdbx_strand_id
1 'polypeptide(L)'
;FSKLENSLNKNNLFHFCCLYGIDSKSHLIGSDSVEVVKLYKEFDTSLGKLINKLKLSKSYNDTLILISSDHGHSNTSQHFDLVDFIQSKGKSVFYYPLIHQKIYKDFDASVMVSGNSMAHIYLKNGDSWSEPYIQNDHSDIIDSLLLHDAIDIILSKNLKGGINIISKNGKAIVRDEESSIYYQPLENDPFKYSLPEGYYTYNEILEKTFNTNYPDSLTQILQLFNSSRCGDIVVSASPGWDLRDKFEYPEHKSSHGSLVAQHMKVPLISNKKIGSKVLARTVDIFPTVLDYLNISSTNKIDGQSLNIY
;
A
#
# COMPACT_ATOMS: atom_id res chain seq x y z
N PHE A 1 -20.24 13.93 4.24
CA PHE A 1 -20.23 15.35 3.87
C PHE A 1 -21.01 16.25 4.83
N SER A 2 -22.21 15.90 5.29
CA SER A 2 -23.00 16.74 6.20
C SER A 2 -22.26 17.14 7.49
N LYS A 3 -21.48 16.22 8.07
CA LYS A 3 -20.62 16.51 9.23
C LYS A 3 -19.50 17.50 8.88
N LEU A 4 -18.88 17.36 7.72
CA LEU A 4 -17.85 18.28 7.23
C LEU A 4 -18.44 19.67 6.97
N GLU A 5 -19.58 19.76 6.29
CA GLU A 5 -20.29 21.04 6.03
C GLU A 5 -20.64 21.78 7.33
N ASN A 6 -21.05 21.05 8.37
CA ASN A 6 -21.35 21.63 9.68
C ASN A 6 -20.09 22.07 10.44
N SER A 7 -18.94 21.45 10.17
CA SER A 7 -17.67 21.81 10.80
C SER A 7 -17.01 23.04 10.21
N LEU A 8 -17.35 23.42 8.95
CA LEU A 8 -16.81 24.62 8.30
C LEU A 8 -17.17 25.95 9.00
N ASN A 9 -18.17 25.94 9.84
CA ASN A 9 -18.56 27.14 10.63
C ASN A 9 -17.71 27.32 11.90
N LYS A 10 -16.77 26.40 12.18
CA LYS A 10 -15.83 26.47 13.29
C LYS A 10 -14.50 27.03 12.79
N ASN A 11 -13.80 27.80 13.59
CA ASN A 11 -12.48 28.36 13.26
C ASN A 11 -11.39 27.28 13.25
N ASN A 12 -11.57 26.21 12.47
CA ASN A 12 -10.59 25.17 12.30
C ASN A 12 -9.74 25.46 11.06
N LEU A 13 -8.42 25.40 11.22
CA LEU A 13 -7.47 25.57 10.11
C LEU A 13 -7.42 24.36 9.19
N PHE A 14 -7.75 23.17 9.72
CA PHE A 14 -7.63 21.91 8.98
C PHE A 14 -8.83 21.02 9.22
N HIS A 15 -9.31 20.38 8.15
CA HIS A 15 -10.35 19.35 8.18
C HIS A 15 -9.86 18.13 7.43
N PHE A 16 -9.86 16.97 8.07
CA PHE A 16 -9.63 15.68 7.45
C PHE A 16 -10.95 14.91 7.37
N CYS A 17 -11.27 14.41 6.18
CA CYS A 17 -12.48 13.64 5.95
C CYS A 17 -12.14 12.35 5.23
N CYS A 18 -12.48 11.21 5.81
CA CYS A 18 -12.34 9.89 5.19
C CYS A 18 -13.72 9.32 4.82
N LEU A 19 -13.84 8.79 3.62
CA LEU A 19 -15.08 8.26 3.05
C LEU A 19 -14.88 6.80 2.68
N TYR A 20 -15.30 5.89 3.56
CA TYR A 20 -15.12 4.44 3.41
C TYR A 20 -16.13 3.77 2.46
N GLY A 21 -17.20 4.46 2.04
CA GLY A 21 -18.31 3.85 1.33
C GLY A 21 -17.95 3.23 -0.01
N ILE A 22 -17.01 3.86 -0.74
CA ILE A 22 -16.55 3.37 -2.06
C ILE A 22 -15.77 2.08 -1.88
N ASP A 23 -14.78 2.08 -1.00
CA ASP A 23 -13.95 0.92 -0.69
C ASP A 23 -14.79 -0.27 -0.21
N SER A 24 -15.59 -0.06 0.85
CA SER A 24 -16.43 -1.12 1.43
C SER A 24 -17.42 -1.70 0.40
N LYS A 25 -17.97 -0.85 -0.48
CA LYS A 25 -18.88 -1.33 -1.51
C LYS A 25 -18.15 -2.07 -2.62
N SER A 26 -16.96 -1.62 -2.99
CA SER A 26 -16.11 -2.28 -3.98
C SER A 26 -15.75 -3.70 -3.57
N HIS A 27 -15.39 -3.92 -2.32
CA HIS A 27 -15.14 -5.28 -1.79
C HIS A 27 -16.35 -6.21 -1.99
N LEU A 28 -17.56 -5.70 -1.80
CA LEU A 28 -18.78 -6.53 -1.84
C LEU A 28 -19.24 -6.90 -3.25
N ILE A 29 -19.08 -6.00 -4.23
CA ILE A 29 -19.75 -6.13 -5.53
C ILE A 29 -18.84 -5.87 -6.74
N GLY A 30 -17.55 -5.65 -6.51
CA GLY A 30 -16.57 -5.30 -7.55
C GLY A 30 -16.40 -3.79 -7.70
N SER A 31 -15.15 -3.37 -7.96
CA SER A 31 -14.74 -1.96 -8.02
C SER A 31 -15.31 -1.19 -9.23
N ASP A 32 -15.69 -1.88 -10.30
CA ASP A 32 -16.23 -1.32 -11.54
C ASP A 32 -17.76 -1.48 -11.66
N SER A 33 -18.44 -1.94 -10.60
CA SER A 33 -19.89 -2.08 -10.60
C SER A 33 -20.62 -0.75 -10.75
N VAL A 34 -21.81 -0.79 -11.33
CA VAL A 34 -22.64 0.40 -11.54
C VAL A 34 -22.94 1.14 -10.24
N GLU A 35 -23.13 0.40 -9.15
CA GLU A 35 -23.39 0.94 -7.82
C GLU A 35 -22.17 1.67 -7.25
N VAL A 36 -20.95 1.18 -7.48
CA VAL A 36 -19.72 1.87 -7.07
C VAL A 36 -19.56 3.14 -7.90
N VAL A 37 -19.78 3.09 -9.22
CA VAL A 37 -19.77 4.29 -10.08
C VAL A 37 -20.79 5.32 -9.61
N LYS A 38 -21.96 4.89 -9.11
CA LYS A 38 -22.96 5.79 -8.53
C LYS A 38 -22.45 6.50 -7.28
N LEU A 39 -21.70 5.82 -6.41
CA LEU A 39 -21.10 6.45 -5.24
C LEU A 39 -20.09 7.55 -5.60
N TYR A 40 -19.32 7.39 -6.68
CA TYR A 40 -18.45 8.46 -7.18
C TYR A 40 -19.28 9.69 -7.65
N LYS A 41 -20.43 9.49 -8.30
CA LYS A 41 -21.33 10.59 -8.69
C LYS A 41 -21.96 11.28 -7.49
N GLU A 42 -22.32 10.54 -6.45
CA GLU A 42 -22.83 11.08 -5.20
C GLU A 42 -21.75 11.89 -4.45
N PHE A 43 -20.50 11.40 -4.47
CA PHE A 43 -19.35 12.12 -3.98
C PHE A 43 -19.16 13.46 -4.70
N ASP A 44 -19.11 13.44 -6.03
CA ASP A 44 -18.96 14.65 -6.87
C ASP A 44 -20.07 15.67 -6.59
N THR A 45 -21.31 15.21 -6.51
CA THR A 45 -22.47 16.07 -6.18
C THR A 45 -22.31 16.73 -4.80
N SER A 46 -21.85 15.96 -3.82
CA SER A 46 -21.63 16.46 -2.45
C SER A 46 -20.46 17.44 -2.37
N LEU A 47 -19.41 17.16 -3.11
CA LEU A 47 -18.25 18.07 -3.25
C LEU A 47 -18.68 19.38 -3.90
N GLY A 48 -19.52 19.34 -4.94
CA GLY A 48 -20.09 20.53 -5.59
C GLY A 48 -20.88 21.42 -4.61
N LYS A 49 -21.69 20.83 -3.72
CA LYS A 49 -22.39 21.56 -2.66
C LYS A 49 -21.42 22.23 -1.68
N LEU A 50 -20.38 21.51 -1.25
CA LEU A 50 -19.32 22.05 -0.37
C LEU A 50 -18.62 23.25 -1.01
N ILE A 51 -18.20 23.12 -2.27
CA ILE A 51 -17.54 24.19 -3.02
C ILE A 51 -18.47 25.41 -3.14
N ASN A 52 -19.74 25.21 -3.42
CA ASN A 52 -20.70 26.32 -3.50
C ASN A 52 -20.87 27.02 -2.15
N LYS A 53 -20.92 26.29 -1.05
CA LYS A 53 -20.96 26.88 0.31
C LYS A 53 -19.72 27.72 0.59
N LEU A 54 -18.52 27.25 0.25
CA LEU A 54 -17.28 27.99 0.39
C LEU A 54 -17.26 29.28 -0.47
N LYS A 55 -17.81 29.21 -1.70
CA LYS A 55 -17.93 30.39 -2.57
C LYS A 55 -18.90 31.42 -2.00
N LEU A 56 -20.04 31.00 -1.49
CA LEU A 56 -21.03 31.87 -0.85
C LEU A 56 -20.50 32.58 0.40
N SER A 57 -19.69 31.86 1.19
CA SER A 57 -19.01 32.43 2.37
C SER A 57 -17.76 33.24 2.03
N LYS A 58 -17.39 33.36 0.75
CA LYS A 58 -16.18 34.04 0.25
C LYS A 58 -14.87 33.43 0.73
N SER A 59 -14.89 32.21 1.30
CA SER A 59 -13.70 31.51 1.82
C SER A 59 -13.05 30.57 0.80
N TYR A 60 -13.65 30.35 -0.38
CA TYR A 60 -13.15 29.40 -1.37
C TYR A 60 -11.71 29.70 -1.83
N ASN A 61 -11.38 30.98 -2.02
CA ASN A 61 -10.05 31.36 -2.49
C ASN A 61 -8.97 31.18 -1.43
N ASP A 62 -9.34 31.21 -0.16
CA ASP A 62 -8.42 31.02 0.98
C ASP A 62 -8.42 29.57 1.47
N THR A 63 -9.16 28.69 0.83
CA THR A 63 -9.26 27.28 1.18
C THR A 63 -8.50 26.41 0.18
N LEU A 64 -7.60 25.57 0.66
CA LEU A 64 -7.03 24.47 -0.10
C LEU A 64 -7.93 23.25 0.06
N ILE A 65 -8.36 22.67 -1.05
CA ILE A 65 -9.06 21.37 -1.11
C ILE A 65 -8.11 20.39 -1.80
N LEU A 66 -7.75 19.34 -1.09
CA LEU A 66 -7.01 18.21 -1.63
C LEU A 66 -7.86 16.94 -1.52
N ILE A 67 -7.95 16.19 -2.61
CA ILE A 67 -8.67 14.92 -2.67
C ILE A 67 -7.70 13.87 -3.16
N SER A 68 -7.57 12.79 -2.40
CA SER A 68 -6.74 11.65 -2.75
C SER A 68 -7.40 10.37 -2.20
N SER A 69 -6.80 9.22 -2.52
CA SER A 69 -7.13 7.93 -1.92
C SER A 69 -5.88 7.35 -1.24
N ASP A 70 -6.06 6.47 -0.30
CA ASP A 70 -5.02 5.70 0.36
C ASP A 70 -4.48 4.60 -0.55
N HIS A 71 -5.33 3.98 -1.39
CA HIS A 71 -4.98 2.96 -2.36
C HIS A 71 -5.96 2.97 -3.54
N GLY A 72 -5.60 2.27 -4.60
CA GLY A 72 -6.50 1.88 -5.68
C GLY A 72 -7.18 0.54 -5.39
N HIS A 73 -7.93 0.00 -6.35
CA HIS A 73 -8.72 -1.23 -6.22
C HIS A 73 -8.75 -1.99 -7.54
N SER A 74 -8.81 -3.33 -7.49
CA SER A 74 -9.05 -4.16 -8.67
C SER A 74 -10.00 -5.31 -8.37
N ASN A 75 -10.72 -5.78 -9.40
CA ASN A 75 -11.62 -6.91 -9.24
C ASN A 75 -10.86 -8.20 -8.95
N THR A 76 -11.49 -9.06 -8.15
CA THR A 76 -10.98 -10.36 -7.71
C THR A 76 -11.92 -11.45 -8.23
N SER A 77 -11.35 -12.51 -8.77
CA SER A 77 -12.09 -13.67 -9.30
C SER A 77 -11.57 -15.01 -8.79
N GLN A 78 -10.45 -15.00 -8.08
CA GLN A 78 -9.79 -16.19 -7.56
C GLN A 78 -9.32 -15.95 -6.14
N HIS A 79 -9.40 -16.99 -5.32
CA HIS A 79 -9.01 -16.97 -3.92
C HIS A 79 -7.93 -18.02 -3.65
N PHE A 80 -6.96 -17.66 -2.81
CA PHE A 80 -5.88 -18.54 -2.38
C PHE A 80 -5.75 -18.45 -0.86
N ASP A 81 -6.12 -19.51 -0.15
CA ASP A 81 -5.97 -19.54 1.31
C ASP A 81 -4.50 -19.69 1.70
N LEU A 82 -3.86 -18.57 1.94
CA LEU A 82 -2.44 -18.53 2.34
C LEU A 82 -2.22 -19.19 3.69
N VAL A 83 -3.21 -19.19 4.59
CA VAL A 83 -3.13 -19.88 5.89
C VAL A 83 -3.03 -21.39 5.69
N ASP A 84 -3.95 -21.95 4.90
CA ASP A 84 -3.94 -23.40 4.59
C ASP A 84 -2.64 -23.80 3.89
N PHE A 85 -2.13 -22.93 3.01
CA PHE A 85 -0.87 -23.20 2.35
C PHE A 85 0.28 -23.30 3.36
N ILE A 86 0.42 -22.36 4.29
CA ILE A 86 1.47 -22.39 5.31
C ILE A 86 1.27 -23.58 6.27
N GLN A 87 0.03 -23.94 6.60
CA GLN A 87 -0.28 -25.13 7.39
C GLN A 87 0.12 -26.42 6.65
N SER A 88 -0.05 -26.49 5.33
CA SER A 88 0.39 -27.64 4.52
C SER A 88 1.91 -27.85 4.53
N LYS A 89 2.69 -26.83 4.92
CA LYS A 89 4.13 -26.91 5.16
C LYS A 89 4.49 -27.37 6.59
N GLY A 90 3.52 -27.92 7.31
CA GLY A 90 3.72 -28.46 8.66
C GLY A 90 3.80 -27.41 9.76
N LYS A 91 3.38 -26.16 9.51
CA LYS A 91 3.37 -25.09 10.49
C LYS A 91 2.01 -24.97 11.16
N SER A 92 1.99 -24.79 12.48
CA SER A 92 0.81 -24.30 13.18
C SER A 92 0.71 -22.78 13.00
N VAL A 93 -0.43 -22.28 12.51
CA VAL A 93 -0.56 -20.89 12.07
C VAL A 93 -1.53 -20.11 12.93
N PHE A 94 -1.07 -18.97 13.46
CA PHE A 94 -1.91 -17.95 14.09
C PHE A 94 -2.43 -16.97 13.02
N TYR A 95 -3.75 -16.75 12.97
CA TYR A 95 -4.40 -15.94 11.94
C TYR A 95 -5.74 -15.39 12.41
N TYR A 96 -6.30 -14.44 11.67
CA TYR A 96 -7.68 -13.98 11.91
C TYR A 96 -8.68 -15.12 11.60
N PRO A 97 -9.69 -15.39 12.44
CA PRO A 97 -10.15 -14.63 13.62
C PRO A 97 -9.57 -15.09 14.97
N LEU A 98 -8.51 -15.88 15.00
CA LEU A 98 -7.92 -16.41 16.25
C LEU A 98 -7.25 -15.34 17.12
N ILE A 99 -7.26 -14.10 16.71
CA ILE A 99 -6.60 -12.94 17.36
C ILE A 99 -6.99 -12.74 18.85
N HIS A 100 -8.12 -13.27 19.29
CA HIS A 100 -8.56 -13.20 20.69
C HIS A 100 -7.94 -14.27 21.58
N GLN A 101 -7.23 -15.23 21.01
CA GLN A 101 -6.59 -16.28 21.77
C GLN A 101 -5.22 -15.82 22.27
N LYS A 102 -5.03 -15.82 23.59
CA LYS A 102 -3.74 -15.46 24.22
C LYS A 102 -2.63 -16.51 24.02
N ILE A 103 -2.84 -17.45 23.12
CA ILE A 103 -1.99 -18.63 22.91
C ILE A 103 -1.06 -18.53 21.68
N TYR A 104 -0.78 -17.31 21.19
CA TYR A 104 0.12 -17.14 20.03
C TYR A 104 1.50 -17.79 20.22
N LYS A 105 1.88 -18.07 21.45
CA LYS A 105 3.14 -18.76 21.78
C LYS A 105 3.19 -20.20 21.29
N ASP A 106 2.02 -20.84 21.14
CA ASP A 106 1.88 -22.23 20.72
C ASP A 106 1.89 -22.42 19.20
N PHE A 107 2.05 -21.31 18.45
CA PHE A 107 2.09 -21.33 16.99
C PHE A 107 3.53 -21.15 16.46
N ASP A 108 3.80 -21.72 15.28
CA ASP A 108 5.09 -21.63 14.59
C ASP A 108 5.13 -20.48 13.58
N ALA A 109 3.98 -20.05 13.11
CA ALA A 109 3.83 -18.98 12.13
C ALA A 109 2.62 -18.11 12.43
N SER A 110 2.62 -16.91 11.87
CA SER A 110 1.43 -16.05 11.80
C SER A 110 1.25 -15.52 10.40
N VAL A 111 0.01 -15.49 9.91
CA VAL A 111 -0.35 -14.94 8.60
C VAL A 111 -1.34 -13.81 8.80
N MET A 112 -0.96 -12.62 8.36
CA MET A 112 -1.76 -11.39 8.45
C MET A 112 -1.98 -10.82 7.04
N VAL A 113 -3.14 -11.09 6.48
CA VAL A 113 -3.55 -10.57 5.17
C VAL A 113 -4.02 -9.13 5.33
N SER A 114 -3.57 -8.26 4.44
CA SER A 114 -3.90 -6.83 4.40
C SER A 114 -4.40 -6.44 3.01
N GLY A 115 -5.57 -5.80 2.96
CA GLY A 115 -6.19 -5.42 1.68
C GLY A 115 -6.49 -6.58 0.73
N ASN A 116 -6.36 -7.79 1.22
CA ASN A 116 -6.55 -9.08 0.56
C ASN A 116 -5.53 -9.40 -0.56
N SER A 117 -4.84 -8.44 -1.13
CA SER A 117 -3.80 -8.66 -2.15
C SER A 117 -2.37 -8.55 -1.62
N MET A 118 -2.19 -8.41 -0.31
CA MET A 118 -0.89 -8.44 0.35
C MET A 118 -1.00 -9.21 1.66
N ALA A 119 0.04 -9.92 2.04
CA ALA A 119 0.10 -10.58 3.34
C ALA A 119 1.50 -10.54 3.93
N HIS A 120 1.54 -10.42 5.26
CA HIS A 120 2.72 -10.63 6.08
C HIS A 120 2.71 -12.05 6.64
N ILE A 121 3.81 -12.75 6.49
CA ILE A 121 4.07 -14.05 7.11
C ILE A 121 5.17 -13.84 8.14
N TYR A 122 4.88 -14.15 9.38
CA TYR A 122 5.82 -14.14 10.50
C TYR A 122 6.18 -15.58 10.82
N LEU A 123 7.45 -15.88 10.95
CA LEU A 123 7.95 -17.22 11.22
C LEU A 123 8.70 -17.20 12.55
N LYS A 124 8.32 -18.12 13.43
CA LYS A 124 8.98 -18.28 14.72
C LYS A 124 10.36 -18.89 14.51
N ASN A 125 11.40 -18.26 15.04
CA ASN A 125 12.76 -18.78 15.00
C ASN A 125 13.06 -19.48 16.33
N GLY A 126 13.09 -20.81 16.34
CA GLY A 126 13.12 -21.60 17.57
C GLY A 126 11.92 -21.26 18.46
N ASP A 127 12.17 -20.77 19.67
CA ASP A 127 11.11 -20.33 20.60
C ASP A 127 10.85 -18.82 20.58
N SER A 128 11.52 -18.06 19.68
CA SER A 128 11.48 -16.60 19.63
C SER A 128 10.67 -16.08 18.44
N TRP A 129 9.83 -15.06 18.71
CA TRP A 129 9.16 -14.23 17.69
C TRP A 129 9.94 -12.94 17.42
N SER A 130 10.92 -12.62 18.26
CA SER A 130 11.63 -11.33 18.22
C SER A 130 12.89 -11.38 17.35
N GLU A 131 13.39 -12.57 17.06
CA GLU A 131 14.57 -12.75 16.23
C GLU A 131 14.17 -12.82 14.75
N PRO A 132 14.82 -12.01 13.89
CA PRO A 132 14.53 -12.04 12.47
C PRO A 132 14.71 -13.45 11.93
N TYR A 133 13.73 -13.88 11.18
CA TYR A 133 13.79 -15.12 10.47
C TYR A 133 14.80 -15.00 9.32
N ILE A 134 15.73 -15.92 9.24
CA ILE A 134 16.81 -15.90 8.25
C ILE A 134 16.46 -16.86 7.09
N GLN A 135 16.45 -16.34 5.88
CA GLN A 135 15.95 -17.00 4.65
C GLN A 135 16.51 -18.42 4.40
N ASN A 136 17.71 -18.76 4.89
CA ASN A 136 18.35 -20.03 4.57
C ASN A 136 17.61 -21.28 5.11
N ASP A 137 16.74 -21.11 6.11
CA ASP A 137 16.05 -22.22 6.76
C ASP A 137 14.65 -22.50 6.19
N HIS A 138 14.12 -21.66 5.24
CA HIS A 138 12.79 -21.82 4.63
C HIS A 138 12.76 -21.42 3.16
N SER A 139 13.79 -21.71 2.44
CA SER A 139 13.78 -21.65 0.98
C SER A 139 12.60 -22.45 0.39
N ASP A 140 12.21 -23.55 1.04
CA ASP A 140 11.09 -24.40 0.66
C ASP A 140 9.74 -23.71 0.67
N ILE A 141 9.47 -22.82 1.64
CA ILE A 141 8.23 -22.01 1.68
C ILE A 141 8.24 -21.00 0.54
N ILE A 142 9.34 -20.26 0.38
CA ILE A 142 9.48 -19.23 -0.67
C ILE A 142 9.38 -19.88 -2.06
N ASP A 143 10.12 -20.96 -2.29
CA ASP A 143 10.14 -21.65 -3.57
C ASP A 143 8.76 -22.25 -3.91
N SER A 144 8.06 -22.79 -2.92
CA SER A 144 6.72 -23.31 -3.09
C SER A 144 5.67 -22.21 -3.33
N LEU A 145 5.78 -21.05 -2.62
CA LEU A 145 4.92 -19.89 -2.86
C LEU A 145 5.10 -19.37 -4.28
N LEU A 146 6.34 -19.29 -4.76
CA LEU A 146 6.66 -18.79 -6.09
C LEU A 146 6.04 -19.64 -7.21
N LEU A 147 5.82 -20.92 -6.97
CA LEU A 147 5.18 -21.81 -7.93
C LEU A 147 3.66 -21.58 -8.06
N HIS A 148 3.03 -20.97 -7.06
CA HIS A 148 1.59 -20.73 -7.07
C HIS A 148 1.21 -19.49 -7.89
N ASP A 149 0.14 -19.59 -8.71
CA ASP A 149 -0.27 -18.49 -9.60
C ASP A 149 -0.84 -17.27 -8.87
N ALA A 150 -1.31 -17.44 -7.63
CA ALA A 150 -1.76 -16.35 -6.77
C ALA A 150 -0.63 -15.41 -6.35
N ILE A 151 0.63 -15.86 -6.40
CA ILE A 151 1.77 -15.10 -5.90
C ILE A 151 2.52 -14.44 -7.06
N ASP A 152 2.64 -13.14 -6.97
CA ASP A 152 3.33 -12.30 -7.94
C ASP A 152 4.74 -11.93 -7.48
N ILE A 153 4.83 -11.33 -6.29
CA ILE A 153 6.11 -10.89 -5.70
C ILE A 153 6.23 -11.45 -4.28
N ILE A 154 7.41 -11.90 -3.95
CA ILE A 154 7.80 -12.31 -2.60
C ILE A 154 8.96 -11.42 -2.15
N LEU A 155 8.86 -10.89 -0.94
CA LEU A 155 9.85 -10.03 -0.31
C LEU A 155 10.33 -10.65 0.98
N SER A 156 11.62 -10.58 1.27
CA SER A 156 12.22 -11.01 2.54
C SER A 156 13.49 -10.24 2.85
N LYS A 157 13.89 -10.17 4.12
CA LYS A 157 15.17 -9.57 4.50
C LYS A 157 16.34 -10.35 3.92
N ASN A 158 17.34 -9.66 3.42
CA ASN A 158 18.58 -10.27 2.94
C ASN A 158 19.62 -10.31 4.07
N LEU A 159 20.34 -11.44 4.22
CA LEU A 159 21.40 -11.62 5.24
C LEU A 159 22.54 -10.60 5.14
N LYS A 160 22.85 -10.16 3.93
CA LYS A 160 23.92 -9.19 3.65
C LYS A 160 23.40 -7.73 3.69
N GLY A 161 22.20 -7.53 4.22
CA GLY A 161 21.51 -6.25 4.24
C GLY A 161 20.62 -6.01 3.01
N GLY A 162 19.55 -5.22 3.23
CA GLY A 162 18.54 -4.94 2.22
C GLY A 162 17.42 -5.98 2.16
N ILE A 163 16.67 -5.94 1.08
CA ILE A 163 15.46 -6.74 0.87
C ILE A 163 15.61 -7.55 -0.43
N ASN A 164 15.38 -8.85 -0.35
CA ASN A 164 15.23 -9.70 -1.52
C ASN A 164 13.86 -9.46 -2.16
N ILE A 165 13.85 -9.37 -3.47
CA ILE A 165 12.65 -9.28 -4.30
C ILE A 165 12.68 -10.49 -5.24
N ILE A 166 11.67 -11.33 -5.17
CA ILE A 166 11.60 -12.59 -5.90
C ILE A 166 10.27 -12.63 -6.66
N SER A 167 10.32 -12.95 -7.93
CA SER A 167 9.14 -13.20 -8.77
C SER A 167 9.42 -14.33 -9.78
N LYS A 168 8.40 -14.77 -10.50
CA LYS A 168 8.58 -15.70 -11.64
C LYS A 168 9.43 -15.08 -12.77
N ASN A 169 9.59 -13.75 -12.81
CA ASN A 169 10.38 -13.07 -13.84
C ASN A 169 11.87 -12.96 -13.49
N GLY A 170 12.22 -12.97 -12.19
CA GLY A 170 13.60 -12.80 -11.77
C GLY A 170 13.74 -12.51 -10.28
N LYS A 171 14.96 -12.16 -9.89
CA LYS A 171 15.34 -11.85 -8.52
C LYS A 171 16.18 -10.58 -8.46
N ALA A 172 16.00 -9.78 -7.43
CA ALA A 172 16.78 -8.58 -7.18
C ALA A 172 16.99 -8.35 -5.69
N ILE A 173 17.92 -7.46 -5.36
CA ILE A 173 18.10 -6.91 -4.01
C ILE A 173 17.89 -5.40 -4.10
N VAL A 174 17.18 -4.84 -3.11
CA VAL A 174 17.08 -3.40 -2.90
C VAL A 174 17.60 -3.05 -1.52
N ARG A 175 18.33 -1.92 -1.40
CA ARG A 175 18.84 -1.39 -0.13
C ARG A 175 18.57 0.10 -0.04
N ASP A 176 18.33 0.56 1.19
CA ASP A 176 18.33 1.98 1.51
C ASP A 176 19.76 2.40 1.87
N GLU A 177 20.30 3.36 1.15
CA GLU A 177 21.66 3.86 1.32
C GLU A 177 21.60 5.38 1.61
N GLU A 178 21.30 5.71 2.88
CA GLU A 178 21.17 7.05 3.44
C GLU A 178 20.14 7.94 2.71
N SER A 179 20.41 8.36 1.47
CA SER A 179 19.54 9.25 0.68
C SER A 179 19.26 8.70 -0.71
N SER A 180 19.66 7.46 -0.99
CA SER A 180 19.51 6.81 -2.29
C SER A 180 19.05 5.37 -2.14
N ILE A 181 18.54 4.82 -3.21
CA ILE A 181 18.14 3.43 -3.34
C ILE A 181 19.19 2.71 -4.18
N TYR A 182 19.84 1.70 -3.63
CA TYR A 182 20.65 0.78 -4.40
C TYR A 182 19.76 -0.37 -4.89
N TYR A 183 19.75 -0.60 -6.19
CA TYR A 183 19.01 -1.67 -6.85
C TYR A 183 19.94 -2.61 -7.60
N GLN A 184 19.80 -3.91 -7.38
CA GLN A 184 20.65 -4.94 -7.98
C GLN A 184 19.79 -6.11 -8.50
N PRO A 185 19.47 -6.14 -9.82
CA PRO A 185 18.97 -7.36 -10.45
C PRO A 185 20.01 -8.48 -10.38
N LEU A 186 19.61 -9.70 -9.99
CA LEU A 186 20.49 -10.87 -9.83
C LEU A 186 20.36 -11.84 -11.02
N GLU A 187 19.09 -12.18 -11.40
CA GLU A 187 18.76 -13.17 -12.44
C GLU A 187 17.80 -12.53 -13.42
N ASN A 188 17.59 -11.63 -13.89
CA ASN A 188 16.56 -10.84 -14.54
C ASN A 188 15.90 -9.87 -13.55
N ASP A 189 15.18 -8.92 -14.10
CA ASP A 189 14.49 -7.92 -13.32
C ASP A 189 13.10 -8.41 -12.90
N PRO A 190 12.81 -8.63 -11.60
CA PRO A 190 11.54 -9.13 -11.13
C PRO A 190 10.35 -8.23 -11.52
N PHE A 191 10.57 -6.94 -11.70
CA PHE A 191 9.56 -5.95 -12.08
C PHE A 191 9.54 -5.61 -13.58
N LYS A 192 10.52 -6.12 -14.34
CA LYS A 192 10.73 -5.76 -15.75
C LYS A 192 10.93 -4.24 -15.97
N TYR A 193 11.59 -3.57 -15.04
CA TYR A 193 11.89 -2.14 -15.15
C TYR A 193 12.97 -1.84 -16.22
N SER A 194 13.81 -2.83 -16.50
CA SER A 194 15.03 -2.63 -17.32
C SER A 194 15.99 -1.60 -16.70
N LEU A 195 15.96 -1.47 -15.38
CA LEU A 195 16.90 -0.65 -14.62
C LEU A 195 18.19 -1.44 -14.41
N PRO A 196 19.37 -0.89 -14.78
CA PRO A 196 20.64 -1.52 -14.47
C PRO A 196 20.91 -1.50 -12.95
N GLU A 197 21.88 -2.32 -12.52
CA GLU A 197 22.41 -2.21 -11.18
C GLU A 197 22.98 -0.81 -10.95
N GLY A 198 22.63 -0.20 -9.81
CA GLY A 198 23.12 1.14 -9.48
C GLY A 198 22.35 1.83 -8.36
N TYR A 199 22.75 3.07 -8.14
CA TYR A 199 22.16 3.98 -7.18
C TYR A 199 21.17 4.93 -7.86
N TYR A 200 20.03 5.11 -7.23
CA TYR A 200 18.96 5.97 -7.72
C TYR A 200 18.42 6.84 -6.59
N THR A 201 18.09 8.06 -6.88
CA THR A 201 17.30 8.87 -5.97
C THR A 201 15.86 8.35 -5.91
N TYR A 202 15.14 8.64 -4.83
CA TYR A 202 13.72 8.29 -4.71
C TYR A 202 12.88 8.89 -5.84
N ASN A 203 13.23 10.10 -6.31
CA ASN A 203 12.53 10.74 -7.42
C ASN A 203 12.82 10.05 -8.75
N GLU A 204 14.05 9.64 -9.02
CA GLU A 204 14.37 8.87 -10.22
C GLU A 204 13.64 7.54 -10.29
N ILE A 205 13.50 6.84 -9.16
CA ILE A 205 12.70 5.60 -9.09
C ILE A 205 11.25 5.89 -9.45
N LEU A 206 10.64 6.92 -8.83
CA LEU A 206 9.26 7.30 -9.16
C LEU A 206 9.11 7.62 -10.65
N GLU A 207 9.99 8.47 -11.22
CA GLU A 207 9.91 8.88 -12.62
C GLU A 207 10.08 7.71 -13.59
N LYS A 208 11.09 6.87 -13.35
CA LYS A 208 11.42 5.73 -14.23
C LYS A 208 10.37 4.61 -14.18
N THR A 209 9.68 4.44 -13.04
CA THR A 209 8.78 3.31 -12.82
C THR A 209 7.30 3.67 -12.87
N PHE A 210 6.94 4.96 -12.84
CA PHE A 210 5.55 5.41 -12.75
C PHE A 210 4.63 4.79 -13.82
N ASN A 211 5.11 4.65 -15.04
CA ASN A 211 4.33 4.09 -16.16
C ASN A 211 4.52 2.58 -16.36
N THR A 212 5.08 1.90 -15.38
CA THR A 212 5.21 0.43 -15.38
C THR A 212 4.03 -0.23 -14.66
N ASN A 213 4.02 -1.56 -14.65
CA ASN A 213 3.06 -2.34 -13.89
C ASN A 213 3.26 -2.23 -12.36
N TYR A 214 4.44 -1.80 -11.90
CA TYR A 214 4.83 -1.72 -10.49
C TYR A 214 5.40 -0.32 -10.17
N PRO A 215 4.59 0.74 -10.20
CA PRO A 215 5.08 2.10 -9.99
C PRO A 215 5.66 2.26 -8.59
N ASP A 216 6.86 2.86 -8.50
CA ASP A 216 7.53 3.24 -7.25
C ASP A 216 7.76 2.09 -6.25
N SER A 217 7.74 0.83 -6.71
CA SER A 217 7.70 -0.32 -5.79
C SER A 217 8.98 -0.46 -4.96
N LEU A 218 10.15 -0.05 -5.47
CA LEU A 218 11.40 -0.10 -4.69
C LEU A 218 11.31 0.80 -3.44
N THR A 219 10.77 2.00 -3.58
CA THR A 219 10.54 2.93 -2.46
C THR A 219 9.56 2.34 -1.45
N GLN A 220 8.44 1.79 -1.93
CA GLN A 220 7.40 1.22 -1.08
C GLN A 220 7.91 0.01 -0.28
N ILE A 221 8.71 -0.86 -0.91
CA ILE A 221 9.33 -2.01 -0.25
C ILE A 221 10.24 -1.54 0.88
N LEU A 222 11.12 -0.58 0.64
CA LEU A 222 12.03 -0.07 1.66
C LEU A 222 11.26 0.55 2.83
N GLN A 223 10.25 1.38 2.55
CA GLN A 223 9.41 1.97 3.59
C GLN A 223 8.67 0.92 4.42
N LEU A 224 8.15 -0.13 3.78
CA LEU A 224 7.48 -1.23 4.47
C LEU A 224 8.41 -1.95 5.44
N PHE A 225 9.62 -2.29 4.99
CA PHE A 225 10.60 -3.02 5.79
C PHE A 225 11.32 -2.17 6.84
N ASN A 226 11.19 -0.85 6.82
CA ASN A 226 11.64 0.03 7.91
C ASN A 226 10.78 -0.14 9.18
N SER A 227 9.59 -0.72 9.07
CA SER A 227 8.76 -1.04 10.23
C SER A 227 9.26 -2.29 10.94
N SER A 228 9.46 -2.20 12.26
CA SER A 228 9.75 -3.37 13.11
C SER A 228 8.61 -4.39 13.16
N ARG A 229 7.42 -4.02 12.66
CA ARG A 229 6.23 -4.88 12.58
C ARG A 229 6.07 -5.53 11.19
N CYS A 230 7.00 -5.32 10.28
CA CYS A 230 6.97 -6.01 8.99
C CYS A 230 7.16 -7.51 9.18
N GLY A 231 6.45 -8.33 8.41
CA GLY A 231 6.64 -9.78 8.40
C GLY A 231 8.03 -10.20 7.92
N ASP A 232 8.45 -11.41 8.25
CA ASP A 232 9.70 -11.98 7.76
C ASP A 232 9.64 -12.21 6.25
N ILE A 233 8.46 -12.64 5.77
CA ILE A 233 8.13 -12.74 4.36
C ILE A 233 6.89 -11.87 4.10
N VAL A 234 6.93 -11.06 3.05
CA VAL A 234 5.77 -10.34 2.55
C VAL A 234 5.46 -10.84 1.15
N VAL A 235 4.20 -11.12 0.88
CA VAL A 235 3.74 -11.55 -0.43
C VAL A 235 2.77 -10.53 -1.02
N SER A 236 2.92 -10.27 -2.32
CA SER A 236 2.01 -9.47 -3.13
C SER A 236 1.31 -10.41 -4.11
N ALA A 237 -0.01 -10.36 -4.15
CA ALA A 237 -0.82 -11.22 -4.99
C ALA A 237 -0.74 -10.83 -6.48
N SER A 238 -0.89 -11.82 -7.33
CA SER A 238 -1.13 -11.63 -8.76
C SER A 238 -2.46 -10.89 -8.99
N PRO A 239 -2.60 -10.08 -10.06
CA PRO A 239 -3.86 -9.44 -10.41
C PRO A 239 -5.03 -10.44 -10.47
N GLY A 240 -6.15 -10.09 -9.86
CA GLY A 240 -7.36 -10.93 -9.82
C GLY A 240 -7.37 -11.97 -8.70
N TRP A 241 -6.32 -12.07 -7.89
CA TRP A 241 -6.23 -12.98 -6.76
C TRP A 241 -6.42 -12.27 -5.42
N ASP A 242 -7.09 -12.99 -4.51
CA ASP A 242 -7.22 -12.69 -3.09
C ASP A 242 -6.43 -13.73 -2.28
N LEU A 243 -5.70 -13.31 -1.26
CA LEU A 243 -4.87 -14.19 -0.42
C LEU A 243 -5.64 -14.78 0.77
N ARG A 244 -6.97 -14.68 0.75
CA ARG A 244 -7.88 -15.20 1.74
C ARG A 244 -9.00 -15.97 1.06
N ASP A 245 -9.43 -17.08 1.65
CA ASP A 245 -10.60 -17.86 1.22
C ASP A 245 -11.51 -18.10 2.44
N LYS A 246 -10.97 -18.70 3.49
CA LYS A 246 -11.69 -18.93 4.73
C LYS A 246 -11.94 -17.64 5.52
N PHE A 247 -13.08 -17.60 6.23
CA PHE A 247 -13.49 -16.48 7.08
C PHE A 247 -13.67 -15.15 6.36
N GLU A 248 -13.86 -15.20 5.05
CA GLU A 248 -14.25 -14.07 4.23
C GLU A 248 -15.75 -14.15 3.93
N TYR A 249 -16.54 -13.48 4.75
CA TYR A 249 -18.00 -13.49 4.56
C TYR A 249 -18.57 -12.08 4.67
N PRO A 250 -19.22 -11.59 3.60
CA PRO A 250 -19.29 -12.19 2.26
C PRO A 250 -17.94 -12.23 1.54
N GLU A 251 -17.80 -13.15 0.58
CA GLU A 251 -16.64 -13.25 -0.30
C GLU A 251 -16.39 -11.93 -1.03
N HIS A 252 -15.15 -11.45 -1.03
CA HIS A 252 -14.78 -10.20 -1.68
C HIS A 252 -14.72 -10.35 -3.20
N LYS A 253 -15.23 -9.34 -3.90
CA LYS A 253 -15.25 -9.23 -5.37
C LYS A 253 -14.19 -8.25 -5.88
N SER A 254 -13.48 -7.59 -5.00
CA SER A 254 -12.30 -6.77 -5.32
C SER A 254 -11.37 -6.67 -4.12
N SER A 255 -10.11 -6.39 -4.40
CA SER A 255 -9.03 -6.33 -3.42
C SER A 255 -8.05 -5.18 -3.71
N HIS A 256 -7.14 -4.94 -2.77
CA HIS A 256 -6.07 -3.96 -2.86
C HIS A 256 -4.86 -4.39 -2.03
N GLY A 257 -3.81 -3.59 -1.99
CA GLY A 257 -2.62 -3.79 -1.15
C GLY A 257 -1.42 -4.39 -1.87
N SER A 258 -1.58 -4.92 -3.11
CA SER A 258 -0.44 -5.39 -3.89
C SER A 258 0.35 -4.23 -4.52
N LEU A 259 1.54 -4.53 -5.06
CA LEU A 259 2.42 -3.55 -5.70
C LEU A 259 2.00 -3.15 -7.13
N VAL A 260 0.92 -3.73 -7.67
CA VAL A 260 0.48 -3.44 -9.04
C VAL A 260 -0.05 -2.02 -9.20
N ALA A 261 0.10 -1.46 -10.40
CA ALA A 261 -0.28 -0.08 -10.71
C ALA A 261 -1.73 0.26 -10.36
N GLN A 262 -2.66 -0.71 -10.48
CA GLN A 262 -4.08 -0.53 -10.14
C GLN A 262 -4.31 -0.27 -8.64
N HIS A 263 -3.44 -0.79 -7.76
CA HIS A 263 -3.52 -0.58 -6.32
C HIS A 263 -2.67 0.62 -5.87
N MET A 264 -1.55 0.88 -6.56
CA MET A 264 -0.58 1.89 -6.18
C MET A 264 -0.92 3.30 -6.66
N LYS A 265 -1.54 3.42 -7.85
CA LYS A 265 -1.87 4.73 -8.41
C LYS A 265 -3.19 5.24 -7.87
N VAL A 266 -3.15 6.41 -7.27
CA VAL A 266 -4.31 7.10 -6.71
C VAL A 266 -4.46 8.50 -7.31
N PRO A 267 -5.69 9.08 -7.35
CA PRO A 267 -5.87 10.44 -7.81
C PRO A 267 -5.27 11.43 -6.82
N LEU A 268 -4.79 12.55 -7.33
CA LEU A 268 -4.52 13.77 -6.55
C LEU A 268 -5.20 14.94 -7.23
N ILE A 269 -6.26 15.48 -6.61
CA ILE A 269 -7.07 16.56 -7.14
C ILE A 269 -6.97 17.76 -6.21
N SER A 270 -6.77 18.95 -6.77
CA SER A 270 -6.69 20.21 -6.03
C SER A 270 -7.54 21.29 -6.67
N ASN A 271 -8.13 22.16 -5.84
CA ASN A 271 -8.75 23.40 -6.31
C ASN A 271 -7.73 24.52 -6.59
N LYS A 272 -6.48 24.31 -6.24
CA LYS A 272 -5.36 25.23 -6.50
C LYS A 272 -4.44 24.60 -7.55
N LYS A 273 -3.70 25.46 -8.25
CA LYS A 273 -2.69 24.98 -9.19
C LYS A 273 -1.55 24.30 -8.43
N ILE A 274 -1.25 23.06 -8.75
CA ILE A 274 -0.06 22.36 -8.29
C ILE A 274 1.09 22.76 -9.21
N GLY A 275 2.27 23.00 -8.63
CA GLY A 275 3.48 23.38 -9.39
C GLY A 275 3.85 22.38 -10.48
N SER A 276 4.94 22.63 -11.15
CA SER A 276 5.38 21.88 -12.34
C SER A 276 5.75 20.41 -12.11
N LYS A 277 5.78 19.93 -10.88
CA LYS A 277 6.03 18.53 -10.55
C LYS A 277 4.81 17.70 -10.98
N VAL A 278 5.03 16.84 -11.95
CA VAL A 278 3.96 16.02 -12.56
C VAL A 278 3.64 14.79 -11.72
N LEU A 279 4.63 14.25 -10.97
CA LEU A 279 4.50 13.03 -10.18
C LEU A 279 4.61 13.34 -8.68
N ALA A 280 3.73 12.75 -7.89
CA ALA A 280 3.69 12.91 -6.45
C ALA A 280 3.45 11.57 -5.75
N ARG A 281 3.87 11.48 -4.50
CA ARG A 281 3.52 10.40 -3.56
C ARG A 281 2.49 10.90 -2.56
N THR A 282 1.73 10.00 -1.97
CA THR A 282 0.78 10.37 -0.91
C THR A 282 1.45 11.03 0.29
N VAL A 283 2.71 10.70 0.57
CA VAL A 283 3.53 11.33 1.62
C VAL A 283 3.79 12.81 1.35
N ASP A 284 3.69 13.29 0.11
CA ASP A 284 3.87 14.69 -0.27
C ASP A 284 2.67 15.57 0.14
N ILE A 285 1.52 14.97 0.44
CA ILE A 285 0.30 15.71 0.84
C ILE A 285 0.53 16.43 2.17
N PHE A 286 1.11 15.76 3.16
CA PHE A 286 1.29 16.34 4.48
C PHE A 286 2.21 17.58 4.48
N PRO A 287 3.45 17.54 3.95
CA PRO A 287 4.28 18.74 3.85
C PRO A 287 3.65 19.83 2.98
N THR A 288 2.87 19.49 1.96
CA THR A 288 2.13 20.44 1.14
C THR A 288 1.08 21.21 1.94
N VAL A 289 0.34 20.51 2.82
CA VAL A 289 -0.65 21.16 3.70
C VAL A 289 0.04 22.06 4.73
N LEU A 290 1.14 21.63 5.33
CA LEU A 290 1.90 22.46 6.26
C LEU A 290 2.43 23.74 5.61
N ASP A 291 2.99 23.61 4.42
CA ASP A 291 3.51 24.74 3.63
C ASP A 291 2.39 25.74 3.30
N TYR A 292 1.25 25.25 2.81
CA TYR A 292 0.06 26.11 2.54
C TYR A 292 -0.45 26.84 3.78
N LEU A 293 -0.38 26.22 4.94
CA LEU A 293 -0.79 26.82 6.23
C LEU A 293 0.31 27.66 6.88
N ASN A 294 1.50 27.79 6.28
CA ASN A 294 2.68 28.43 6.87
C ASN A 294 3.07 27.85 8.23
N ILE A 295 2.96 26.54 8.39
CA ILE A 295 3.33 25.82 9.61
C ILE A 295 4.67 25.12 9.40
N SER A 296 5.67 25.47 10.21
CA SER A 296 6.98 24.81 10.23
C SER A 296 6.91 23.54 11.08
N SER A 297 7.50 22.44 10.58
CA SER A 297 7.74 21.23 11.37
C SER A 297 9.16 21.21 11.90
N THR A 298 9.31 20.83 13.18
CA THR A 298 10.63 20.59 13.80
C THR A 298 11.09 19.13 13.59
N ASN A 299 10.19 18.25 13.17
CA ASN A 299 10.50 16.85 12.94
C ASN A 299 10.85 16.61 11.46
N LYS A 300 11.68 15.58 11.20
CA LYS A 300 11.88 15.07 9.84
C LYS A 300 10.55 14.55 9.32
N ILE A 301 10.18 15.00 8.13
CA ILE A 301 8.94 14.61 7.43
C ILE A 301 9.34 13.86 6.18
N ASP A 302 8.64 12.76 5.89
CA ASP A 302 8.72 12.10 4.60
C ASP A 302 7.96 12.93 3.56
N GLY A 303 8.40 12.88 2.31
CA GLY A 303 7.79 13.64 1.22
C GLY A 303 8.29 15.09 1.10
N GLN A 304 7.77 15.77 0.10
CA GLN A 304 8.14 17.14 -0.27
C GLN A 304 6.89 17.95 -0.63
N SER A 305 6.88 19.25 -0.28
CA SER A 305 5.78 20.13 -0.69
C SER A 305 5.66 20.21 -2.21
N LEU A 306 4.43 20.15 -2.71
CA LEU A 306 4.10 20.19 -4.14
C LEU A 306 4.05 21.62 -4.72
N ASN A 307 4.36 22.64 -3.93
CA ASN A 307 4.30 24.06 -4.30
C ASN A 307 2.94 24.43 -4.90
N ILE A 308 1.96 24.70 -4.06
CA ILE A 308 0.59 25.07 -4.45
C ILE A 308 0.48 26.61 -4.58
N TYR A 309 -0.19 27.09 -5.66
CA TYR A 309 -0.36 28.51 -5.98
C TYR A 309 -1.85 28.88 -6.10
#